data_0f556c15104abec72dba19c9cb0af2ff
#
_entry.id   0f556c15104abec72dba19c9cb0af2ff
#
_cell.length_a   1.000
_cell.length_b   1.000
_cell.length_c   1.000
_cell.angle_alpha   90.00
_cell.angle_beta   90.00
_cell.angle_gamma   90.00
#
_symmetry.space_group_name_H-M   'P 1'
#
loop_
_entity.id
_entity.type
_entity.pdbx_description
1 polymer ?
#
loop_
_entity_poly.entity_id
_entity_poly.type
_entity_poly.pdbx_seq_one_letter_code
_entity_poly.pdbx_strand_id
1 'polypeptide(L)'
;MDSSNPPIHKDLRFSGEDWYGREFGAERFENCVFIDCDMTEITTVGTVFDHCEFRGVALNASVHDTSRFDNCVFSDSSLFGATLRHCKMTGSQFRATAMRPLTIEGGVWSWVNLFGADLRNINFDHLNLEESDFGEANLDKATFRGAVLQNATLRGASIEGAVFTGADLSGVQLAGLNWRKARIDGQIAMLIAESLGAIVDN
;
A
#
# COMPACT_ATOMS: atom_id res chain seq x y z
N MET A 1 9.45 -36.87 10.69
CA MET A 1 10.06 -35.58 10.24
C MET A 1 9.26 -34.49 10.88
N ASP A 2 9.87 -33.79 11.79
CA ASP A 2 9.25 -32.77 12.63
C ASP A 2 9.02 -31.52 11.75
N SER A 3 7.75 -31.30 11.37
CA SER A 3 7.34 -30.25 10.43
C SER A 3 6.81 -29.01 11.15
N SER A 4 7.40 -28.65 12.29
CA SER A 4 6.87 -27.57 13.13
C SER A 4 7.36 -26.16 12.76
N ASN A 5 8.36 -26.00 11.88
CA ASN A 5 8.84 -24.67 11.47
C ASN A 5 8.69 -24.50 9.96
N PRO A 6 8.08 -23.39 9.51
CA PRO A 6 7.97 -23.08 8.08
C PRO A 6 9.35 -22.91 7.44
N PRO A 7 9.50 -23.22 6.14
CA PRO A 7 10.74 -23.01 5.42
C PRO A 7 11.22 -21.56 5.50
N ILE A 8 12.52 -21.39 5.75
CA ILE A 8 13.16 -20.07 5.78
C ILE A 8 14.16 -19.99 4.62
N HIS A 9 13.95 -19.00 3.75
CA HIS A 9 14.82 -18.65 2.64
C HIS A 9 15.53 -17.34 3.01
N LYS A 10 16.85 -17.36 3.11
CA LYS A 10 17.60 -16.19 3.57
C LYS A 10 18.73 -15.84 2.64
N ASP A 11 18.86 -14.51 2.38
CA ASP A 11 19.94 -13.94 1.57
C ASP A 11 20.04 -14.59 0.17
N LEU A 12 18.89 -15.04 -0.38
CA LEU A 12 18.84 -15.72 -1.67
C LEU A 12 18.50 -14.74 -2.80
N ARG A 13 18.97 -15.07 -3.99
CA ARG A 13 18.63 -14.37 -5.23
C ARG A 13 17.93 -15.32 -6.17
N PHE A 14 16.74 -14.94 -6.61
CA PHE A 14 15.94 -15.59 -7.63
C PHE A 14 15.93 -14.71 -8.88
N SER A 15 16.21 -15.25 -10.04
CA SER A 15 16.30 -14.46 -11.27
C SER A 15 15.71 -15.21 -12.45
N GLY A 16 14.69 -14.63 -13.08
CA GLY A 16 14.00 -15.24 -14.21
C GLY A 16 13.26 -16.52 -13.88
N GLU A 17 12.91 -16.70 -12.60
CA GLU A 17 12.14 -17.86 -12.15
C GLU A 17 10.70 -17.79 -12.66
N ASP A 18 10.20 -18.91 -13.16
CA ASP A 18 8.79 -19.09 -13.49
C ASP A 18 8.06 -19.73 -12.31
N TRP A 19 7.33 -18.90 -11.57
CA TRP A 19 6.51 -19.31 -10.44
C TRP A 19 5.01 -19.12 -10.71
N TYR A 20 4.63 -19.03 -11.98
CA TYR A 20 3.23 -18.86 -12.39
C TYR A 20 2.30 -19.82 -11.63
N GLY A 21 1.25 -19.27 -11.01
CA GLY A 21 0.23 -20.03 -10.28
C GLY A 21 0.71 -20.82 -9.07
N ARG A 22 1.95 -20.64 -8.61
CA ARG A 22 2.49 -21.35 -7.45
C ARG A 22 1.79 -20.92 -6.15
N GLU A 23 1.58 -21.89 -5.27
CA GLU A 23 1.02 -21.67 -3.94
C GLU A 23 2.15 -21.68 -2.89
N PHE A 24 2.15 -20.65 -2.04
CA PHE A 24 3.06 -20.52 -0.90
C PHE A 24 2.27 -20.51 0.40
N GLY A 25 2.61 -21.40 1.32
CA GLY A 25 2.10 -21.39 2.68
C GLY A 25 2.87 -20.42 3.59
N ALA A 26 2.96 -20.75 4.86
CA ALA A 26 3.66 -19.95 5.87
C ALA A 26 5.19 -20.02 5.71
N GLU A 27 5.72 -19.78 4.50
CA GLU A 27 7.14 -19.68 4.22
C GLU A 27 7.68 -18.29 4.61
N ARG A 28 8.97 -18.20 4.87
CA ARG A 28 9.63 -16.94 5.20
C ARG A 28 10.80 -16.66 4.28
N PHE A 29 10.80 -15.49 3.65
CA PHE A 29 11.87 -14.94 2.81
C PHE A 29 12.47 -13.75 3.54
N GLU A 30 13.77 -13.82 3.89
CA GLU A 30 14.50 -12.76 4.57
C GLU A 30 15.65 -12.25 3.69
N ASN A 31 15.72 -10.95 3.46
CA ASN A 31 16.74 -10.31 2.62
C ASN A 31 16.87 -10.95 1.22
N CYS A 32 15.78 -11.47 0.67
CA CYS A 32 15.81 -12.10 -0.64
C CYS A 32 15.62 -11.08 -1.75
N VAL A 33 16.18 -11.35 -2.93
CA VAL A 33 16.05 -10.52 -4.11
C VAL A 33 15.43 -11.33 -5.23
N PHE A 34 14.28 -10.87 -5.73
CA PHE A 34 13.56 -11.44 -6.87
C PHE A 34 13.75 -10.51 -8.08
N ILE A 35 14.25 -11.03 -9.19
CA ILE A 35 14.57 -10.26 -10.39
C ILE A 35 13.93 -10.91 -11.60
N ASP A 36 13.10 -10.15 -12.33
CA ASP A 36 12.44 -10.58 -13.55
C ASP A 36 11.73 -11.94 -13.40
N CYS A 37 11.21 -12.23 -12.20
CA CYS A 37 10.48 -13.45 -11.92
C CYS A 37 9.02 -13.31 -12.36
N ASP A 38 8.47 -14.37 -12.94
CA ASP A 38 7.02 -14.48 -13.16
C ASP A 38 6.37 -15.09 -11.93
N MET A 39 5.69 -14.23 -11.17
CA MET A 39 4.89 -14.58 -10.01
C MET A 39 3.39 -14.29 -10.28
N THR A 40 2.99 -14.30 -11.56
CA THR A 40 1.60 -14.12 -11.96
C THR A 40 0.72 -15.23 -11.37
N GLU A 41 -0.44 -14.85 -10.87
CA GLU A 41 -1.43 -15.76 -10.26
C GLU A 41 -0.91 -16.56 -9.05
N ILE A 42 0.23 -16.23 -8.46
CA ILE A 42 0.63 -16.90 -7.22
C ILE A 42 -0.39 -16.68 -6.11
N THR A 43 -0.47 -17.63 -5.21
CA THR A 43 -1.19 -17.45 -3.95
C THR A 43 -0.23 -17.56 -2.77
N THR A 44 -0.41 -16.69 -1.77
CA THR A 44 0.35 -16.75 -0.52
C THR A 44 -0.60 -16.71 0.67
N VAL A 45 -0.38 -17.58 1.65
CA VAL A 45 -1.16 -17.58 2.90
C VAL A 45 -0.21 -17.59 4.09
N GLY A 46 -0.20 -16.48 4.84
CA GLY A 46 0.69 -16.31 5.97
C GLY A 46 2.18 -16.26 5.62
N THR A 47 2.52 -16.08 4.36
CA THR A 47 3.90 -15.97 3.89
C THR A 47 4.51 -14.65 4.36
N VAL A 48 5.77 -14.67 4.74
CA VAL A 48 6.50 -13.49 5.21
C VAL A 48 7.63 -13.16 4.23
N PHE A 49 7.58 -11.96 3.68
CA PHE A 49 8.68 -11.32 2.97
C PHE A 49 9.20 -10.18 3.85
N ASP A 50 10.42 -10.28 4.32
CA ASP A 50 11.05 -9.32 5.23
C ASP A 50 12.33 -8.80 4.62
N HIS A 51 12.43 -7.47 4.40
CA HIS A 51 13.54 -6.81 3.72
C HIS A 51 13.84 -7.40 2.33
N CYS A 52 12.81 -7.80 1.60
CA CYS A 52 12.96 -8.36 0.25
C CYS A 52 12.87 -7.30 -0.83
N GLU A 53 13.55 -7.54 -1.95
CA GLU A 53 13.48 -6.69 -3.13
C GLU A 53 12.83 -7.44 -4.30
N PHE A 54 11.84 -6.80 -4.94
CA PHE A 54 11.14 -7.27 -6.13
C PHE A 54 11.46 -6.30 -7.28
N ARG A 55 12.28 -6.74 -8.23
CA ARG A 55 12.74 -5.93 -9.38
C ARG A 55 12.23 -6.53 -10.67
N GLY A 56 11.40 -5.81 -11.42
CA GLY A 56 10.82 -6.30 -12.67
C GLY A 56 9.91 -7.52 -12.49
N VAL A 57 9.37 -7.72 -11.28
CA VAL A 57 8.57 -8.92 -10.96
C VAL A 57 7.13 -8.73 -11.40
N ALA A 58 6.58 -9.74 -12.07
CA ALA A 58 5.15 -9.81 -12.39
C ALA A 58 4.38 -10.49 -11.27
N LEU A 59 3.60 -9.73 -10.50
CA LEU A 59 2.66 -10.23 -9.47
C LEU A 59 1.20 -10.06 -9.94
N ASN A 60 0.98 -10.14 -11.26
CA ASN A 60 -0.34 -9.90 -11.84
C ASN A 60 -1.35 -10.96 -11.38
N ALA A 61 -2.56 -10.52 -11.05
CA ALA A 61 -3.64 -11.39 -10.57
C ALA A 61 -3.27 -12.29 -9.37
N SER A 62 -2.17 -12.00 -8.67
CA SER A 62 -1.77 -12.73 -7.46
C SER A 62 -2.76 -12.52 -6.31
N VAL A 63 -2.84 -13.48 -5.40
CA VAL A 63 -3.69 -13.40 -4.21
C VAL A 63 -2.83 -13.63 -2.96
N HIS A 64 -2.83 -12.65 -2.08
CA HIS A 64 -2.08 -12.71 -0.83
C HIS A 64 -3.08 -12.60 0.34
N ASP A 65 -3.09 -13.60 1.21
CA ASP A 65 -3.93 -13.61 2.41
C ASP A 65 -3.07 -13.67 3.67
N THR A 66 -3.34 -12.78 4.63
CA THR A 66 -2.64 -12.68 5.91
C THR A 66 -1.10 -12.67 5.78
N SER A 67 -0.60 -12.37 4.59
CA SER A 67 0.82 -12.34 4.26
C SER A 67 1.47 -11.01 4.66
N ARG A 68 2.78 -11.02 4.78
CA ARG A 68 3.55 -9.84 5.22
C ARG A 68 4.61 -9.50 4.19
N PHE A 69 4.70 -8.23 3.89
CA PHE A 69 5.74 -7.61 3.05
C PHE A 69 6.32 -6.45 3.86
N ASP A 70 7.11 -6.79 4.89
CA ASP A 70 7.68 -5.78 5.79
C ASP A 70 9.00 -5.25 5.21
N ASN A 71 9.12 -3.92 5.10
CA ASN A 71 10.31 -3.24 4.59
C ASN A 71 10.75 -3.72 3.19
N CYS A 72 9.81 -4.15 2.37
CA CYS A 72 10.09 -4.63 1.01
C CYS A 72 10.19 -3.47 0.02
N VAL A 73 10.93 -3.66 -1.06
CA VAL A 73 11.02 -2.70 -2.16
C VAL A 73 10.52 -3.35 -3.44
N PHE A 74 9.48 -2.76 -4.03
CA PHE A 74 8.99 -3.12 -5.35
C PHE A 74 9.46 -2.05 -6.34
N SER A 75 10.22 -2.45 -7.35
CA SER A 75 10.69 -1.57 -8.40
C SER A 75 10.43 -2.16 -9.79
N ASP A 76 9.92 -1.34 -10.69
CA ASP A 76 9.61 -1.73 -12.07
C ASP A 76 8.73 -2.99 -12.16
N SER A 77 7.94 -3.25 -11.11
CA SER A 77 7.14 -4.45 -10.91
C SER A 77 5.65 -4.20 -11.18
N SER A 78 4.85 -5.25 -11.23
CA SER A 78 3.42 -5.12 -11.49
C SER A 78 2.59 -5.94 -10.51
N LEU A 79 1.63 -5.26 -9.84
CA LEU A 79 0.55 -5.87 -9.04
C LEU A 79 -0.81 -5.73 -9.75
N PHE A 80 -0.81 -5.66 -11.09
CA PHE A 80 -2.05 -5.52 -11.86
C PHE A 80 -3.03 -6.65 -11.56
N GLY A 81 -4.21 -6.29 -11.04
CA GLY A 81 -5.24 -7.27 -10.69
C GLY A 81 -4.97 -8.06 -9.41
N ALA A 82 -3.91 -7.75 -8.68
CA ALA A 82 -3.60 -8.44 -7.43
C ALA A 82 -4.64 -8.17 -6.34
N THR A 83 -4.76 -9.10 -5.40
CA THR A 83 -5.64 -9.01 -4.23
C THR A 83 -4.82 -9.21 -2.96
N LEU A 84 -4.90 -8.24 -2.04
CA LEU A 84 -4.21 -8.25 -0.75
C LEU A 84 -5.26 -8.28 0.37
N ARG A 85 -5.41 -9.44 1.03
CA ARG A 85 -6.34 -9.63 2.15
C ARG A 85 -5.60 -9.64 3.47
N HIS A 86 -5.94 -8.72 4.36
CA HIS A 86 -5.37 -8.62 5.71
C HIS A 86 -3.83 -8.63 5.74
N CYS A 87 -3.20 -8.15 4.65
CA CYS A 87 -1.76 -8.13 4.51
C CYS A 87 -1.11 -6.98 5.30
N LYS A 88 0.14 -7.18 5.71
CA LYS A 88 0.98 -6.12 6.24
C LYS A 88 1.99 -5.70 5.18
N MET A 89 2.04 -4.40 4.90
CA MET A 89 2.96 -3.79 3.95
C MET A 89 3.90 -2.78 4.63
N THR A 90 4.04 -2.88 5.95
CA THR A 90 4.71 -1.90 6.80
C THR A 90 6.11 -1.56 6.30
N GLY A 91 6.38 -0.27 6.09
CA GLY A 91 7.68 0.24 5.62
C GLY A 91 8.03 -0.08 4.18
N SER A 92 7.13 -0.70 3.44
CA SER A 92 7.40 -1.09 2.04
C SER A 92 7.34 0.09 1.07
N GLN A 93 8.05 0.00 -0.03
CA GLN A 93 8.20 1.04 -1.02
C GLN A 93 7.81 0.55 -2.42
N PHE A 94 7.11 1.40 -3.16
CA PHE A 94 6.68 1.11 -4.53
C PHE A 94 7.26 2.16 -5.48
N ARG A 95 8.19 1.76 -6.34
CA ARG A 95 8.87 2.63 -7.30
C ARG A 95 8.57 2.16 -8.71
N ALA A 96 8.02 3.02 -9.55
CA ALA A 96 7.62 2.67 -10.92
C ALA A 96 6.84 1.35 -11.01
N THR A 97 5.99 1.10 -10.00
CA THR A 97 5.24 -0.15 -9.86
C THR A 97 3.80 0.04 -10.33
N ALA A 98 3.33 -0.84 -11.22
CA ALA A 98 1.95 -0.82 -11.67
C ALA A 98 1.03 -1.42 -10.60
N MET A 99 0.16 -0.60 -10.01
CA MET A 99 -0.72 -1.01 -8.90
C MET A 99 -2.21 -1.02 -9.26
N ARG A 100 -2.58 -0.87 -10.53
CA ARG A 100 -3.99 -0.75 -10.89
C ARG A 100 -4.42 -1.72 -11.99
N PRO A 101 -5.59 -2.36 -11.80
CA PRO A 101 -6.40 -2.38 -10.56
C PRO A 101 -5.72 -3.18 -9.44
N LEU A 102 -5.94 -2.80 -8.20
CA LEU A 102 -5.49 -3.51 -6.99
C LEU A 102 -6.66 -3.60 -6.02
N THR A 103 -6.90 -4.77 -5.44
CA THR A 103 -7.90 -4.97 -4.40
C THR A 103 -7.21 -5.10 -3.05
N ILE A 104 -7.63 -4.27 -2.08
CA ILE A 104 -7.12 -4.31 -0.71
C ILE A 104 -8.30 -4.57 0.23
N GLU A 105 -8.21 -5.62 1.00
CA GLU A 105 -9.23 -6.02 1.98
C GLU A 105 -8.62 -6.00 3.39
N GLY A 106 -8.55 -4.82 4.01
CA GLY A 106 -7.98 -4.64 5.34
C GLY A 106 -6.45 -4.77 5.37
N GLY A 107 -5.90 -4.81 6.58
CA GLY A 107 -4.46 -4.94 6.80
C GLY A 107 -3.80 -3.69 7.36
N VAL A 108 -2.47 -3.65 7.37
CA VAL A 108 -1.66 -2.55 7.92
C VAL A 108 -0.68 -2.07 6.86
N TRP A 109 -0.77 -0.80 6.53
CA TRP A 109 0.02 -0.14 5.50
C TRP A 109 0.77 1.10 6.04
N SER A 110 1.11 1.09 7.34
CA SER A 110 1.86 2.18 7.96
C SER A 110 3.28 2.29 7.38
N TRP A 111 3.78 3.53 7.28
CA TRP A 111 5.10 3.88 6.74
C TRP A 111 5.35 3.42 5.29
N VAL A 112 4.31 3.15 4.53
CA VAL A 112 4.44 2.77 3.12
C VAL A 112 4.82 3.98 2.29
N ASN A 113 5.78 3.82 1.37
CA ASN A 113 6.11 4.84 0.39
C ASN A 113 5.41 4.56 -0.95
N LEU A 114 4.45 5.42 -1.28
CA LEU A 114 3.63 5.40 -2.50
C LEU A 114 3.82 6.70 -3.31
N PHE A 115 4.98 7.36 -3.14
CA PHE A 115 5.29 8.60 -3.83
C PHE A 115 5.14 8.47 -5.35
N GLY A 116 4.36 9.38 -5.96
CA GLY A 116 4.12 9.42 -7.41
C GLY A 116 3.31 8.26 -7.98
N ALA A 117 2.78 7.36 -7.14
CA ALA A 117 2.03 6.18 -7.61
C ALA A 117 0.67 6.55 -8.22
N ASP A 118 0.24 5.80 -9.23
CA ASP A 118 -1.12 5.86 -9.76
C ASP A 118 -2.07 4.96 -8.95
N LEU A 119 -2.83 5.59 -8.05
CA LEU A 119 -3.71 4.94 -7.09
C LEU A 119 -5.19 5.32 -7.30
N ARG A 120 -5.54 5.80 -8.50
CA ARG A 120 -6.91 6.21 -8.81
C ARG A 120 -7.91 5.08 -8.60
N ASN A 121 -9.02 5.39 -7.95
CA ASN A 121 -10.12 4.47 -7.63
C ASN A 121 -9.73 3.31 -6.68
N ILE A 122 -8.57 3.31 -6.06
CA ILE A 122 -8.22 2.30 -5.06
C ILE A 122 -9.01 2.56 -3.77
N ASN A 123 -9.42 1.48 -3.13
CA ASN A 123 -10.10 1.50 -1.85
C ASN A 123 -9.09 1.28 -0.72
N PHE A 124 -8.90 2.31 0.11
CA PHE A 124 -8.10 2.30 1.34
C PHE A 124 -8.98 2.44 2.60
N ASP A 125 -10.28 2.15 2.49
CA ASP A 125 -11.20 2.30 3.60
C ASP A 125 -10.76 1.45 4.80
N HIS A 126 -10.77 2.06 5.99
CA HIS A 126 -10.43 1.44 7.27
C HIS A 126 -8.99 0.92 7.42
N LEU A 127 -8.09 1.30 6.53
CA LEU A 127 -6.68 0.92 6.63
C LEU A 127 -5.92 1.81 7.62
N ASN A 128 -4.92 1.22 8.26
CA ASN A 128 -3.88 1.98 8.94
C ASN A 128 -2.82 2.40 7.92
N LEU A 129 -2.76 3.70 7.63
CA LEU A 129 -1.87 4.37 6.69
C LEU A 129 -1.02 5.44 7.41
N GLU A 130 -0.82 5.27 8.72
CA GLU A 130 -0.03 6.17 9.54
C GLU A 130 1.37 6.37 8.95
N GLU A 131 1.82 7.65 8.89
CA GLU A 131 3.13 8.06 8.37
C GLU A 131 3.44 7.58 6.93
N SER A 132 2.42 7.22 6.14
CA SER A 132 2.61 6.83 4.74
C SER A 132 2.85 8.03 3.84
N ASP A 133 3.67 7.84 2.80
CA ASP A 133 4.00 8.88 1.83
C ASP A 133 3.20 8.70 0.53
N PHE A 134 2.22 9.56 0.31
CA PHE A 134 1.44 9.70 -0.92
C PHE A 134 1.85 10.97 -1.70
N GLY A 135 3.01 11.52 -1.43
CA GLY A 135 3.48 12.70 -2.14
C GLY A 135 3.41 12.52 -3.66
N GLU A 136 2.89 13.50 -4.39
CA GLU A 136 2.72 13.48 -5.85
C GLU A 136 1.89 12.30 -6.41
N ALA A 137 1.31 11.45 -5.56
CA ALA A 137 0.47 10.33 -6.01
C ALA A 137 -0.83 10.81 -6.66
N ASN A 138 -1.34 10.03 -7.59
CA ASN A 138 -2.67 10.26 -8.15
C ASN A 138 -3.70 9.42 -7.37
N LEU A 139 -4.45 10.08 -6.48
CA LEU A 139 -5.49 9.52 -5.62
C LEU A 139 -6.91 9.89 -6.09
N ASP A 140 -7.07 10.31 -7.35
CA ASP A 140 -8.39 10.70 -7.85
C ASP A 140 -9.40 9.59 -7.66
N LYS A 141 -10.53 9.91 -7.02
CA LYS A 141 -11.61 8.97 -6.69
C LYS A 141 -11.19 7.78 -5.79
N ALA A 142 -10.01 7.80 -5.19
CA ALA A 142 -9.65 6.84 -4.14
C ALA A 142 -10.54 7.05 -2.91
N THR A 143 -10.70 6.00 -2.10
CA THR A 143 -11.51 6.10 -0.88
C THR A 143 -10.68 5.78 0.35
N PHE A 144 -10.89 6.59 1.41
CA PHE A 144 -10.18 6.54 2.68
C PHE A 144 -11.17 6.62 3.86
N ARG A 145 -12.37 6.05 3.71
CA ARG A 145 -13.38 6.13 4.80
C ARG A 145 -12.87 5.45 6.05
N GLY A 146 -12.87 6.18 7.16
CA GLY A 146 -12.40 5.64 8.43
C GLY A 146 -10.94 5.17 8.44
N ALA A 147 -10.14 5.55 7.45
CA ALA A 147 -8.70 5.24 7.42
C ALA A 147 -7.93 6.10 8.43
N VAL A 148 -6.85 5.56 8.97
CA VAL A 148 -5.90 6.28 9.82
C VAL A 148 -4.77 6.80 8.95
N LEU A 149 -4.74 8.12 8.72
CA LEU A 149 -3.74 8.83 7.91
C LEU A 149 -2.88 9.77 8.77
N GLN A 150 -2.75 9.51 10.07
CA GLN A 150 -1.98 10.35 10.98
C GLN A 150 -0.56 10.56 10.44
N ASN A 151 -0.14 11.82 10.36
CA ASN A 151 1.18 12.24 9.85
C ASN A 151 1.50 11.78 8.43
N ALA A 152 0.53 11.29 7.66
CA ALA A 152 0.76 10.92 6.25
C ALA A 152 1.11 12.15 5.41
N THR A 153 1.90 11.96 4.37
CA THR A 153 2.24 13.00 3.41
C THR A 153 1.31 12.92 2.19
N LEU A 154 0.60 14.01 1.91
CA LEU A 154 -0.24 14.17 0.71
C LEU A 154 0.25 15.32 -0.18
N ARG A 155 1.45 15.86 0.06
CA ARG A 155 1.96 17.02 -0.66
C ARG A 155 2.04 16.75 -2.17
N GLY A 156 1.37 17.60 -2.96
CA GLY A 156 1.36 17.47 -4.41
C GLY A 156 0.47 16.34 -4.96
N ALA A 157 -0.18 15.56 -4.09
CA ALA A 157 -1.11 14.53 -4.53
C ALA A 157 -2.34 15.11 -5.22
N SER A 158 -2.83 14.43 -6.25
CA SER A 158 -4.15 14.69 -6.82
C SER A 158 -5.20 13.89 -6.05
N ILE A 159 -6.23 14.58 -5.54
CA ILE A 159 -7.31 13.99 -4.72
C ILE A 159 -8.70 14.32 -5.29
N GLU A 160 -8.81 14.64 -6.59
CA GLU A 160 -10.11 15.03 -7.16
C GLU A 160 -11.13 13.89 -7.01
N GLY A 161 -12.21 14.19 -6.31
CA GLY A 161 -13.30 13.23 -6.06
C GLY A 161 -12.95 12.11 -5.06
N ALA A 162 -11.81 12.19 -4.38
CA ALA A 162 -11.47 11.26 -3.32
C ALA A 162 -12.42 11.38 -2.11
N VAL A 163 -12.53 10.34 -1.30
CA VAL A 163 -13.46 10.28 -0.16
C VAL A 163 -12.68 10.09 1.13
N PHE A 164 -12.74 11.06 2.01
CA PHE A 164 -12.05 11.05 3.32
C PHE A 164 -13.00 10.99 4.52
N THR A 165 -14.28 10.76 4.31
CA THR A 165 -15.29 10.77 5.39
C THR A 165 -14.89 9.83 6.53
N GLY A 166 -14.75 10.36 7.74
CA GLY A 166 -14.33 9.62 8.93
C GLY A 166 -12.84 9.27 8.99
N ALA A 167 -12.03 9.73 8.03
CA ALA A 167 -10.59 9.53 8.08
C ALA A 167 -9.92 10.39 9.17
N ASP A 168 -8.89 9.85 9.80
CA ASP A 168 -8.04 10.62 10.72
C ASP A 168 -6.87 11.25 9.95
N LEU A 169 -6.96 12.56 9.75
CA LEU A 169 -5.95 13.38 9.06
C LEU A 169 -5.08 14.18 10.03
N SER A 170 -4.98 13.79 11.29
CA SER A 170 -4.16 14.46 12.29
C SER A 170 -2.70 14.54 11.83
N GLY A 171 -2.11 15.73 11.89
CA GLY A 171 -0.71 15.96 11.47
C GLY A 171 -0.48 16.02 9.95
N VAL A 172 -1.50 15.79 9.14
CA VAL A 172 -1.41 15.93 7.68
C VAL A 172 -1.41 17.40 7.28
N GLN A 173 -0.50 17.80 6.41
CA GLN A 173 -0.50 19.15 5.83
C GLN A 173 -1.61 19.28 4.79
N LEU A 174 -2.75 19.90 5.17
CA LEU A 174 -3.93 20.02 4.32
C LEU A 174 -3.90 21.26 3.43
N ALA A 175 -3.14 22.29 3.82
CA ALA A 175 -2.98 23.50 3.04
C ALA A 175 -2.28 23.19 1.70
N GLY A 176 -2.84 23.74 0.60
CA GLY A 176 -2.31 23.54 -0.75
C GLY A 176 -2.86 22.30 -1.49
N LEU A 177 -3.63 21.45 -0.84
CA LEU A 177 -4.35 20.38 -1.51
C LEU A 177 -5.59 20.94 -2.25
N ASN A 178 -5.86 20.40 -3.43
CA ASN A 178 -7.05 20.76 -4.22
C ASN A 178 -8.23 19.85 -3.86
N TRP A 179 -9.08 20.29 -2.95
CA TRP A 179 -10.26 19.56 -2.45
C TRP A 179 -11.44 19.51 -3.43
N ARG A 180 -11.22 19.82 -4.69
CA ARG A 180 -12.28 19.80 -5.70
C ARG A 180 -12.99 18.46 -5.77
N LYS A 181 -14.31 18.47 -5.59
CA LYS A 181 -15.16 17.27 -5.56
C LYS A 181 -14.77 16.21 -4.51
N ALA A 182 -13.77 16.43 -3.68
CA ALA A 182 -13.50 15.53 -2.58
C ALA A 182 -14.68 15.49 -1.60
N ARG A 183 -14.93 14.32 -1.03
CA ARG A 183 -15.99 14.12 -0.04
C ARG A 183 -15.38 14.06 1.34
N ILE A 184 -15.78 14.98 2.20
CA ILE A 184 -15.30 15.13 3.57
C ILE A 184 -16.48 15.25 4.51
N ASP A 185 -16.25 15.06 5.80
CA ASP A 185 -17.20 15.39 6.87
C ASP A 185 -16.89 16.74 7.53
N GLY A 186 -17.70 17.10 8.53
CA GLY A 186 -17.55 18.38 9.25
C GLY A 186 -16.25 18.51 10.00
N GLN A 187 -15.72 17.42 10.56
CA GLN A 187 -14.44 17.44 11.29
C GLN A 187 -13.26 17.74 10.36
N ILE A 188 -13.23 17.11 9.20
CA ILE A 188 -12.20 17.38 8.20
C ILE A 188 -12.33 18.79 7.63
N ALA A 189 -13.57 19.28 7.44
CA ALA A 189 -13.79 20.65 6.98
C ALA A 189 -13.22 21.68 7.97
N MET A 190 -13.35 21.44 9.28
CA MET A 190 -12.74 22.28 10.31
C MET A 190 -11.19 22.23 10.23
N LEU A 191 -10.60 21.05 10.15
CA LEU A 191 -9.14 20.91 10.00
C LEU A 191 -8.60 21.65 8.75
N ILE A 192 -9.32 21.60 7.64
CA ILE A 192 -8.97 22.36 6.42
C ILE A 192 -9.03 23.85 6.68
N ALA A 193 -10.11 24.35 7.29
CA ALA A 193 -10.28 25.78 7.61
C ALA A 193 -9.14 26.27 8.52
N GLU A 194 -8.82 25.53 9.59
CA GLU A 194 -7.71 25.82 10.50
C GLU A 194 -6.35 25.81 9.78
N SER A 195 -6.13 24.85 8.89
CA SER A 195 -4.89 24.77 8.10
C SER A 195 -4.67 25.99 7.18
N LEU A 196 -5.75 26.67 6.84
CA LEU A 196 -5.77 27.93 6.06
C LEU A 196 -5.73 29.18 6.94
N GLY A 197 -5.63 29.02 8.27
CA GLY A 197 -5.51 30.11 9.23
C GLY A 197 -6.87 30.63 9.75
N ALA A 198 -7.98 29.94 9.48
CA ALA A 198 -9.28 30.29 10.07
C ALA A 198 -9.31 29.91 11.56
N ILE A 199 -10.05 30.70 12.34
CA ILE A 199 -10.43 30.35 13.71
C ILE A 199 -11.84 29.74 13.63
N VAL A 200 -11.98 28.53 14.11
CA VAL A 200 -13.29 27.84 14.12
C VAL A 200 -13.84 27.90 15.53
N ASP A 201 -14.97 28.58 15.69
CA ASP A 201 -15.71 28.64 16.97
C ASP A 201 -16.60 27.38 17.08
N ASN A 202 -16.57 26.71 18.24
CA ASN A 202 -17.38 25.52 18.54
C ASN A 202 -18.77 25.87 19.05
#